data_b455faf9c298c1c1fa45d56b6e3aba43
#
_entry.id   b455faf9c298c1c1fa45d56b6e3aba43
#
_cell.length_a   1.000
_cell.length_b   1.000
_cell.length_c   1.000
_cell.angle_alpha   90.00
_cell.angle_beta   90.00
_cell.angle_gamma   90.00
#
_symmetry.space_group_name_H-M   'P 1'
#
loop_
_entity.id
_entity.type
_entity.pdbx_description
1 polymer ?
#
loop_
_entity_poly.entity_id
_entity_poly.type
_entity_poly.pdbx_seq_one_letter_code
_entity_poly.pdbx_strand_id
1 'polypeptide(L)'
;MALFALSSLKPTSRLVIICALLCIFLLSSEVSLVRQATALGINYGQVGNNLPAPPQVVQLLSSLRIGKVRIYDVNPQVLTAFAGTGIELIVTVPDDLVPGMAGSASQALQWLSASVRPYFPAARVTGIAVGNEVFTGDDEQLKASLVPAMRNLHAALAQLGMDAYVRVSTXNSLA
;
A
#
# COMPACT_ATOMS: atom_id res chain seq x y z
N MET A 1 -0.55 14.54 -38.05
CA MET A 1 0.58 15.36 -38.53
C MET A 1 1.93 14.64 -38.51
N ALA A 2 2.20 13.75 -37.57
CA ALA A 2 3.51 13.05 -37.47
C ALA A 2 3.81 12.08 -38.64
N LEU A 3 2.79 11.45 -39.20
CA LEU A 3 2.97 10.48 -40.30
C LEU A 3 3.39 11.14 -41.63
N PHE A 4 3.01 12.41 -41.87
CA PHE A 4 3.37 13.14 -43.07
C PHE A 4 4.83 13.60 -43.08
N ALA A 5 5.43 13.83 -41.93
CA ALA A 5 6.82 14.26 -41.79
C ALA A 5 7.81 13.14 -42.14
N LEU A 6 7.44 11.88 -41.90
CA LEU A 6 8.32 10.76 -42.25
C LEU A 6 8.41 10.47 -43.74
N SER A 7 7.39 10.85 -44.53
CA SER A 7 7.37 10.53 -45.97
C SER A 7 8.36 11.35 -46.77
N SER A 8 8.82 12.48 -46.27
CA SER A 8 9.76 13.38 -46.99
C SER A 8 11.23 13.06 -46.69
N LEU A 9 11.54 12.13 -45.79
CA LEU A 9 12.93 11.79 -45.46
C LEU A 9 13.50 10.72 -46.40
N LYS A 10 14.83 10.71 -46.56
CA LYS A 10 15.55 9.68 -47.30
C LYS A 10 15.30 8.29 -46.66
N PRO A 11 15.26 7.20 -47.46
CA PRO A 11 14.93 5.86 -46.92
C PRO A 11 15.86 5.42 -45.80
N THR A 12 17.14 5.77 -45.83
CA THR A 12 18.11 5.44 -44.77
C THR A 12 17.76 6.16 -43.47
N SER A 13 17.34 7.43 -43.55
CA SER A 13 16.93 8.19 -42.34
C SER A 13 15.64 7.65 -41.73
N ARG A 14 14.71 7.18 -42.57
CA ARG A 14 13.45 6.54 -42.08
C ARG A 14 13.76 5.27 -41.28
N LEU A 15 14.67 4.44 -41.83
CA LEU A 15 15.04 3.17 -41.16
C LEU A 15 15.67 3.43 -39.78
N VAL A 16 16.59 4.41 -39.70
CA VAL A 16 17.23 4.78 -38.42
C VAL A 16 16.20 5.27 -37.40
N ILE A 17 15.25 6.10 -37.81
CA ILE A 17 14.20 6.61 -36.89
C ILE A 17 13.30 5.47 -36.44
N ILE A 18 12.90 4.57 -37.33
CA ILE A 18 12.04 3.43 -36.96
C ILE A 18 12.76 2.50 -35.96
N CYS A 19 14.06 2.21 -36.23
CA CYS A 19 14.86 1.39 -35.31
C CYS A 19 15.01 2.06 -33.95
N ALA A 20 15.24 3.36 -33.89
CA ALA A 20 15.34 4.10 -32.63
C ALA A 20 14.03 4.07 -31.83
N LEU A 21 12.89 4.25 -32.51
CA LEU A 21 11.58 4.20 -31.88
C LEU A 21 11.27 2.78 -31.36
N LEU A 22 11.64 1.75 -32.14
CA LEU A 22 11.49 0.35 -31.71
C LEU A 22 12.37 0.04 -30.50
N CYS A 23 13.61 0.52 -30.47
CA CYS A 23 14.51 0.35 -29.32
C CYS A 23 13.93 1.03 -28.07
N ILE A 24 13.42 2.26 -28.21
CA ILE A 24 12.80 2.98 -27.09
C ILE A 24 11.58 2.20 -26.58
N PHE A 25 10.74 1.68 -27.49
CA PHE A 25 9.56 0.90 -27.13
C PHE A 25 9.94 -0.39 -26.41
N LEU A 26 10.96 -1.11 -26.91
CA LEU A 26 11.44 -2.35 -26.28
C LEU A 26 12.03 -2.07 -24.90
N LEU A 27 12.83 -1.01 -24.76
CA LEU A 27 13.40 -0.61 -23.47
C LEU A 27 12.31 -0.22 -22.47
N SER A 28 11.25 0.46 -22.93
CA SER A 28 10.14 0.82 -22.04
C SER A 28 9.32 -0.40 -21.59
N SER A 29 9.19 -1.43 -22.45
CA SER A 29 8.49 -2.66 -22.08
C SER A 29 9.25 -3.46 -21.03
N GLU A 30 10.60 -3.48 -21.12
CA GLU A 30 11.45 -4.15 -20.11
C GLU A 30 11.32 -3.49 -18.73
N VAL A 31 11.28 -2.15 -18.70
CA VAL A 31 11.10 -1.39 -17.44
C VAL A 31 9.74 -1.70 -16.83
N SER A 32 8.71 -1.88 -17.66
CA SER A 32 7.36 -2.22 -17.16
C SER A 32 7.28 -3.63 -16.59
N LEU A 33 7.97 -4.60 -17.22
CA LEU A 33 8.04 -5.98 -16.70
C LEU A 33 8.80 -6.07 -15.38
N VAL A 34 9.90 -5.31 -15.23
CA VAL A 34 10.69 -5.31 -14.00
C VAL A 34 9.88 -4.73 -12.83
N ARG A 35 9.00 -3.77 -13.08
CA ARG A 35 8.12 -3.22 -12.05
C ARG A 35 7.07 -4.25 -11.56
N GLN A 36 6.60 -5.14 -12.42
CA GLN A 36 5.64 -6.17 -12.02
C GLN A 36 6.28 -7.29 -11.21
N ALA A 37 7.59 -7.50 -11.33
CA ALA A 37 8.31 -8.55 -10.61
C ALA A 37 8.62 -8.20 -9.14
N THR A 38 8.32 -6.97 -8.69
CA THR A 38 8.59 -6.53 -7.31
C THR A 38 7.35 -6.55 -6.42
N ALA A 39 6.47 -7.55 -6.64
CA ALA A 39 5.23 -7.67 -5.86
C ALA A 39 5.41 -8.51 -4.57
N LEU A 40 6.66 -8.83 -4.19
CA LEU A 40 6.90 -9.57 -2.95
C LEU A 40 6.54 -8.69 -1.75
N GLY A 41 5.66 -9.22 -0.92
CA GLY A 41 5.23 -8.56 0.31
C GLY A 41 5.61 -9.39 1.53
N ILE A 42 5.81 -8.72 2.65
CA ILE A 42 6.12 -9.38 3.92
C ILE A 42 5.27 -8.78 5.05
N ASN A 43 5.18 -9.53 6.13
CA ASN A 43 4.66 -9.04 7.40
C ASN A 43 5.83 -8.55 8.27
N TYR A 44 5.70 -7.34 8.82
CA TYR A 44 6.69 -6.75 9.72
C TYR A 44 6.08 -6.63 11.10
N GLY A 45 6.39 -7.59 11.96
CA GLY A 45 6.01 -7.57 13.37
C GLY A 45 6.99 -6.72 14.19
N GLN A 46 6.47 -6.06 15.21
CA GLN A 46 7.25 -5.14 16.04
C GLN A 46 7.28 -5.57 17.52
N VAL A 47 6.98 -6.85 17.79
CA VAL A 47 7.00 -7.39 19.15
C VAL A 47 8.34 -8.07 19.38
N GLY A 48 9.18 -7.46 20.23
CA GLY A 48 10.50 -7.97 20.56
C GLY A 48 11.35 -6.88 21.20
N ASN A 49 12.39 -7.31 21.92
CA ASN A 49 13.26 -6.38 22.67
C ASN A 49 14.62 -6.14 22.00
N ASN A 50 14.87 -6.80 20.86
CA ASN A 50 16.16 -6.68 20.15
C ASN A 50 15.94 -6.42 18.64
N LEU A 51 14.85 -5.77 18.28
CA LEU A 51 14.52 -5.51 16.88
C LEU A 51 15.35 -4.34 16.35
N PRO A 52 15.75 -4.39 15.06
CA PRO A 52 16.38 -3.23 14.44
C PRO A 52 15.42 -2.03 14.44
N ALA A 53 15.97 -0.84 14.48
CA ALA A 53 15.19 0.39 14.37
C ALA A 53 14.49 0.45 12.98
N PRO A 54 13.31 1.09 12.88
CA PRO A 54 12.58 1.12 11.60
C PRO A 54 13.38 1.59 10.37
N PRO A 55 14.27 2.60 10.46
CA PRO A 55 15.09 2.94 9.28
C PRO A 55 16.02 1.81 8.83
N GLN A 56 16.55 1.02 9.76
CA GLN A 56 17.41 -0.15 9.43
C GLN A 56 16.57 -1.24 8.73
N VAL A 57 15.33 -1.43 9.20
CA VAL A 57 14.40 -2.37 8.55
C VAL A 57 14.11 -1.91 7.12
N VAL A 58 13.84 -0.61 6.92
CA VAL A 58 13.60 -0.06 5.57
C VAL A 58 14.81 -0.32 4.65
N GLN A 59 16.04 -0.10 5.13
CA GLN A 59 17.24 -0.36 4.34
C GLN A 59 17.33 -1.83 3.93
N LEU A 60 17.07 -2.75 4.87
CA LEU A 60 17.07 -4.19 4.60
C LEU A 60 16.01 -4.55 3.55
N LEU A 61 14.77 -4.07 3.73
CA LEU A 61 13.67 -4.37 2.82
C LEU A 61 13.93 -3.83 1.41
N SER A 62 14.51 -2.63 1.32
CA SER A 62 14.90 -2.04 0.04
C SER A 62 15.97 -2.87 -0.66
N SER A 63 16.98 -3.35 0.09
CA SER A 63 18.04 -4.19 -0.48
C SER A 63 17.49 -5.53 -1.00
N LEU A 64 16.42 -6.04 -0.38
CA LEU A 64 15.75 -7.27 -0.77
C LEU A 64 14.65 -7.03 -1.83
N ARG A 65 14.47 -5.79 -2.28
CA ARG A 65 13.47 -5.38 -3.26
C ARG A 65 12.04 -5.75 -2.81
N ILE A 66 11.77 -5.64 -1.51
CA ILE A 66 10.42 -5.84 -0.98
C ILE A 66 9.59 -4.63 -1.37
N GLY A 67 8.47 -4.85 -2.05
CA GLY A 67 7.61 -3.79 -2.55
C GLY A 67 6.39 -3.53 -1.69
N LYS A 68 6.06 -4.43 -0.75
CA LYS A 68 4.85 -4.30 0.07
C LYS A 68 5.10 -4.85 1.46
N VAL A 69 4.63 -4.12 2.49
CA VAL A 69 4.80 -4.50 3.89
C VAL A 69 3.47 -4.35 4.62
N ARG A 70 3.10 -5.36 5.39
CA ARG A 70 1.99 -5.26 6.34
C ARG A 70 2.56 -5.07 7.74
N ILE A 71 2.05 -4.07 8.47
CA ILE A 71 2.32 -3.87 9.90
C ILE A 71 1.03 -4.09 10.70
N TYR A 72 1.19 -4.46 11.97
CA TYR A 72 0.07 -4.88 12.83
C TYR A 72 -0.50 -3.74 13.66
N ASP A 73 -0.07 -2.50 13.37
CA ASP A 73 -0.48 -1.29 14.08
C ASP A 73 -0.36 -0.07 13.14
N VAL A 74 -0.30 1.12 13.73
CA VAL A 74 -0.04 2.40 13.05
C VAL A 74 1.11 3.15 13.76
N ASN A 75 2.18 2.44 14.07
CA ASN A 75 3.34 2.99 14.78
C ASN A 75 3.91 4.20 14.02
N PRO A 76 3.91 5.42 14.65
CA PRO A 76 4.40 6.63 13.98
C PRO A 76 5.84 6.55 13.51
N GLN A 77 6.72 5.88 14.27
CA GLN A 77 8.14 5.74 13.91
C GLN A 77 8.29 4.92 12.62
N VAL A 78 7.48 3.87 12.49
CA VAL A 78 7.48 3.02 11.28
C VAL A 78 6.93 3.82 10.09
N LEU A 79 5.76 4.47 10.25
CA LEU A 79 5.15 5.25 9.17
C LEU A 79 6.12 6.35 8.69
N THR A 80 6.81 7.01 9.61
CA THR A 80 7.82 8.02 9.28
C THR A 80 9.00 7.41 8.51
N ALA A 81 9.50 6.24 8.95
CA ALA A 81 10.64 5.59 8.30
C ALA A 81 10.33 5.14 6.88
N PHE A 82 9.07 4.75 6.61
CA PHE A 82 8.64 4.31 5.28
C PHE A 82 8.28 5.48 4.35
N ALA A 83 8.21 6.71 4.85
CA ALA A 83 7.87 7.87 4.03
C ALA A 83 8.90 8.06 2.90
N GLY A 84 8.42 8.24 1.68
CA GLY A 84 9.27 8.48 0.50
C GLY A 84 9.99 7.26 -0.05
N THR A 85 9.82 6.08 0.54
CA THR A 85 10.52 4.85 0.10
C THR A 85 9.89 4.20 -1.14
N GLY A 86 8.60 4.48 -1.40
CA GLY A 86 7.84 3.82 -2.45
C GLY A 86 7.31 2.44 -2.07
N ILE A 87 7.70 1.89 -0.91
CA ILE A 87 7.18 0.61 -0.42
C ILE A 87 5.73 0.80 0.02
N GLU A 88 4.84 -0.05 -0.46
CA GLU A 88 3.43 -0.01 -0.09
C GLU A 88 3.23 -0.54 1.32
N LEU A 89 2.42 0.17 2.11
CA LEU A 89 2.09 -0.24 3.46
C LEU A 89 0.62 -0.67 3.57
N ILE A 90 0.39 -1.79 4.25
CA ILE A 90 -0.90 -2.18 4.79
C ILE A 90 -0.77 -2.01 6.31
N VAL A 91 -1.56 -1.09 6.87
CA VAL A 91 -1.61 -0.87 8.32
C VAL A 91 -2.78 -1.67 8.91
N THR A 92 -2.76 -1.94 10.21
CA THR A 92 -3.81 -2.75 10.85
C THR A 92 -4.50 -1.94 11.96
N VAL A 93 -5.83 -2.02 11.98
CA VAL A 93 -6.65 -1.60 13.12
C VAL A 93 -6.60 -2.74 14.14
N PRO A 94 -6.10 -2.52 15.36
CA PRO A 94 -6.10 -3.57 16.38
C PRO A 94 -7.51 -4.04 16.75
N ASP A 95 -7.62 -5.28 17.18
CA ASP A 95 -8.91 -5.94 17.48
C ASP A 95 -9.72 -5.20 18.53
N ASP A 96 -9.05 -4.64 19.54
CA ASP A 96 -9.71 -3.91 20.64
C ASP A 96 -10.40 -2.63 20.17
N LEU A 97 -10.00 -2.06 19.04
CA LEU A 97 -10.62 -0.85 18.47
C LEU A 97 -11.80 -1.17 17.54
N VAL A 98 -11.92 -2.40 17.06
CA VAL A 98 -12.92 -2.77 16.05
C VAL A 98 -14.36 -2.55 16.57
N PRO A 99 -14.74 -2.99 17.80
CA PRO A 99 -16.12 -2.76 18.26
C PRO A 99 -16.48 -1.27 18.38
N GLY A 100 -15.53 -0.44 18.82
CA GLY A 100 -15.76 1.01 18.91
C GLY A 100 -16.01 1.63 17.54
N MET A 101 -15.21 1.24 16.55
CA MET A 101 -15.39 1.73 15.17
C MET A 101 -16.69 1.20 14.54
N ALA A 102 -17.12 -0.01 14.92
CA ALA A 102 -18.39 -0.56 14.44
C ALA A 102 -19.58 0.26 14.95
N GLY A 103 -19.50 0.70 16.21
CA GLY A 103 -20.56 1.48 16.85
C GLY A 103 -20.56 2.96 16.52
N SER A 104 -19.46 3.49 15.95
CA SER A 104 -19.32 4.93 15.79
C SER A 104 -18.47 5.27 14.56
N ALA A 105 -19.11 5.84 13.54
CA ALA A 105 -18.42 6.36 12.36
C ALA A 105 -17.43 7.48 12.73
N SER A 106 -17.73 8.26 13.77
CA SER A 106 -16.82 9.32 14.22
C SER A 106 -15.54 8.75 14.82
N GLN A 107 -15.58 7.60 15.50
CA GLN A 107 -14.35 6.94 16.00
C GLN A 107 -13.48 6.47 14.83
N ALA A 108 -14.07 5.90 13.80
CA ALA A 108 -13.31 5.49 12.60
C ALA A 108 -12.65 6.70 11.94
N LEU A 109 -13.38 7.81 11.80
CA LEU A 109 -12.85 9.05 11.22
C LEU A 109 -11.73 9.63 12.10
N GLN A 110 -11.92 9.66 13.41
CA GLN A 110 -10.91 10.16 14.35
C GLN A 110 -9.62 9.34 14.27
N TRP A 111 -9.75 8.01 14.31
CA TRP A 111 -8.58 7.13 14.21
C TRP A 111 -7.82 7.36 12.91
N LEU A 112 -8.54 7.40 11.78
CA LEU A 112 -7.91 7.60 10.47
C LEU A 112 -7.22 8.96 10.39
N SER A 113 -7.87 10.01 10.91
CA SER A 113 -7.33 11.37 10.90
C SER A 113 -6.10 11.53 11.78
N ALA A 114 -6.06 10.81 12.91
CA ALA A 114 -4.94 10.91 13.86
C ALA A 114 -3.78 9.98 13.49
N SER A 115 -4.07 8.77 12.98
CA SER A 115 -3.08 7.70 12.91
C SER A 115 -2.52 7.46 11.50
N VAL A 116 -3.28 7.75 10.45
CA VAL A 116 -2.85 7.45 9.07
C VAL A 116 -2.67 8.74 8.26
N ARG A 117 -3.64 9.64 8.30
CA ARG A 117 -3.65 10.84 7.47
C ARG A 117 -2.40 11.71 7.60
N PRO A 118 -1.79 11.89 8.79
CA PRO A 118 -0.59 12.74 8.90
C PRO A 118 0.62 12.23 8.12
N TYR A 119 0.66 10.94 7.81
CA TYR A 119 1.76 10.31 7.09
C TYR A 119 1.45 10.13 5.60
N PHE A 120 0.18 10.22 5.21
CA PHE A 120 -0.26 10.04 3.83
C PHE A 120 -0.11 11.36 3.05
N PRO A 121 0.36 11.35 1.80
CA PRO A 121 0.76 10.19 0.98
C PRO A 121 2.25 9.83 1.07
N ALA A 122 3.04 10.51 1.92
CA ALA A 122 4.47 10.29 2.01
C ALA A 122 4.79 8.83 2.39
N ALA A 123 4.14 8.29 3.41
CA ALA A 123 4.08 6.85 3.64
C ALA A 123 2.98 6.30 2.72
N ARG A 124 3.35 5.40 1.83
CA ARG A 124 2.47 4.89 0.78
C ARG A 124 1.50 3.85 1.35
N VAL A 125 0.58 4.30 2.21
CA VAL A 125 -0.46 3.42 2.76
C VAL A 125 -1.47 3.12 1.64
N THR A 126 -1.56 1.84 1.26
CA THR A 126 -2.48 1.37 0.20
C THR A 126 -3.60 0.50 0.76
N GLY A 127 -3.49 0.08 2.03
CA GLY A 127 -4.52 -0.74 2.64
C GLY A 127 -4.61 -0.57 4.14
N ILE A 128 -5.80 -0.82 4.66
CA ILE A 128 -6.07 -0.92 6.09
C ILE A 128 -6.71 -2.28 6.33
N ALA A 129 -6.02 -3.14 7.07
CA ALA A 129 -6.57 -4.39 7.57
C ALA A 129 -7.32 -4.10 8.87
N VAL A 130 -8.59 -4.48 8.94
CA VAL A 130 -9.42 -4.29 10.14
C VAL A 130 -9.36 -5.58 10.93
N GLY A 131 -8.79 -5.51 12.12
CA GLY A 131 -8.55 -6.68 12.95
C GLY A 131 -7.48 -7.61 12.40
N ASN A 132 -7.12 -8.58 13.21
CA ASN A 132 -6.17 -9.63 12.85
C ASN A 132 -6.72 -10.98 13.34
N GLU A 133 -6.92 -11.93 12.40
CA GLU A 133 -7.39 -13.28 12.72
C GLU A 133 -8.77 -13.32 13.42
N VAL A 134 -9.62 -12.35 13.10
CA VAL A 134 -10.92 -12.15 13.80
C VAL A 134 -11.78 -13.40 13.73
N PHE A 135 -11.77 -14.14 12.60
CA PHE A 135 -12.62 -15.32 12.42
C PHE A 135 -12.02 -16.60 13.01
N THR A 136 -10.76 -16.58 13.44
CA THR A 136 -10.12 -17.76 14.06
C THR A 136 -10.33 -17.81 15.57
N GLY A 137 -10.67 -16.69 16.20
CA GLY A 137 -10.98 -16.62 17.63
C GLY A 137 -12.43 -16.97 17.96
N ASP A 138 -12.77 -16.95 19.24
CA ASP A 138 -14.11 -17.28 19.74
C ASP A 138 -14.92 -16.04 20.14
N ASP A 139 -14.41 -14.83 19.84
CA ASP A 139 -15.09 -13.57 20.20
C ASP A 139 -16.18 -13.23 19.16
N GLU A 140 -17.40 -13.63 19.45
CA GLU A 140 -18.54 -13.41 18.57
C GLU A 140 -18.90 -11.91 18.44
N GLN A 141 -18.62 -11.11 19.48
CA GLN A 141 -18.86 -9.67 19.42
C GLN A 141 -17.86 -9.02 18.45
N LEU A 142 -16.59 -9.43 18.50
CA LEU A 142 -15.57 -8.94 17.57
C LEU A 142 -15.93 -9.32 16.12
N LYS A 143 -16.34 -10.58 15.90
CA LYS A 143 -16.77 -11.04 14.56
C LYS A 143 -17.95 -10.22 14.04
N ALA A 144 -18.97 -9.99 14.89
CA ALA A 144 -20.14 -9.21 14.49
C ALA A 144 -19.80 -7.74 14.21
N SER A 145 -18.76 -7.22 14.85
CA SER A 145 -18.32 -5.83 14.69
C SER A 145 -17.50 -5.59 13.44
N LEU A 146 -16.93 -6.62 12.84
CA LEU A 146 -15.92 -6.47 11.76
C LEU A 146 -16.48 -5.73 10.56
N VAL A 147 -17.58 -6.19 9.97
CA VAL A 147 -18.14 -5.60 8.76
C VAL A 147 -18.65 -4.17 9.01
N PRO A 148 -19.38 -3.87 10.12
CA PRO A 148 -19.74 -2.49 10.43
C PRO A 148 -18.52 -1.56 10.58
N ALA A 149 -17.44 -2.01 11.23
CA ALA A 149 -16.21 -1.22 11.38
C ALA A 149 -15.57 -0.94 10.00
N MET A 150 -15.51 -1.95 9.13
CA MET A 150 -14.98 -1.79 7.77
C MET A 150 -15.79 -0.77 6.98
N ARG A 151 -17.11 -0.78 7.09
CA ARG A 151 -17.98 0.20 6.42
C ARG A 151 -17.73 1.62 6.93
N ASN A 152 -17.61 1.79 8.24
CA ASN A 152 -17.35 3.10 8.83
C ASN A 152 -15.96 3.62 8.44
N LEU A 153 -14.94 2.75 8.39
CA LEU A 153 -13.61 3.11 7.92
C LEU A 153 -13.61 3.50 6.43
N HIS A 154 -14.34 2.77 5.60
CA HIS A 154 -14.46 3.11 4.18
C HIS A 154 -15.14 4.48 4.01
N ALA A 155 -16.19 4.76 4.77
CA ALA A 155 -16.86 6.07 4.74
C ALA A 155 -15.92 7.18 5.21
N ALA A 156 -15.09 6.91 6.24
CA ALA A 156 -14.10 7.87 6.73
C ALA A 156 -13.02 8.14 5.65
N LEU A 157 -12.55 7.11 4.94
CA LEU A 157 -11.62 7.29 3.83
C LEU A 157 -12.21 8.20 2.75
N ALA A 158 -13.49 8.00 2.39
CA ALA A 158 -14.17 8.83 1.41
C ALA A 158 -14.28 10.28 1.87
N GLN A 159 -14.60 10.52 3.17
CA GLN A 159 -14.65 11.86 3.72
C GLN A 159 -13.31 12.58 3.63
N LEU A 160 -12.21 11.85 3.76
CA LEU A 160 -10.85 12.42 3.71
C LEU A 160 -10.26 12.42 2.29
N GLY A 161 -11.00 11.95 1.27
CA GLY A 161 -10.53 11.86 -0.11
C GLY A 161 -9.43 10.84 -0.32
N MET A 162 -9.39 9.80 0.52
CA MET A 162 -8.33 8.77 0.49
C MET A 162 -8.81 7.45 -0.12
N ASP A 163 -10.10 7.28 -0.37
CA ASP A 163 -10.71 6.01 -0.81
C ASP A 163 -10.26 5.56 -2.20
N ALA A 164 -9.79 6.47 -3.03
CA ALA A 164 -9.19 6.13 -4.33
C ALA A 164 -7.83 5.41 -4.18
N TYR A 165 -7.16 5.60 -3.06
CA TYR A 165 -5.78 5.14 -2.84
C TYR A 165 -5.68 4.02 -1.81
N VAL A 166 -6.57 4.01 -0.81
CA VAL A 166 -6.47 3.12 0.36
C VAL A 166 -7.68 2.19 0.38
N ARG A 167 -7.42 0.89 0.41
CA ARG A 167 -8.48 -0.15 0.47
C ARG A 167 -8.66 -0.65 1.89
N VAL A 168 -9.89 -1.03 2.22
CA VAL A 168 -10.21 -1.65 3.51
C VAL A 168 -10.36 -3.15 3.31
N SER A 169 -9.71 -3.95 4.15
CA SER A 169 -9.76 -5.42 4.12
C SER A 169 -9.66 -5.95 5.54
N THR A 170 -9.57 -7.28 5.67
CA THR A 170 -9.27 -7.97 6.92
C THR A 170 -8.34 -9.14 6.60
N UNK A 171 -7.59 -9.57 7.45
CA UNK A 171 -6.78 -10.52 7.22
C UNK A 171 -7.14 -11.56 8.06
N ASN A 172 -7.30 -12.68 7.58
CA ASN A 172 -7.46 -13.95 8.28
C ASN A 172 -6.60 -14.99 7.58
N SER A 173 -5.94 -15.83 8.36
CA SER A 173 -5.29 -17.01 7.79
C SER A 173 -6.34 -18.07 7.50
N LEU A 174 -6.04 -18.92 6.52
CA LEU A 174 -6.84 -20.13 6.30
C LEU A 174 -6.40 -21.19 7.33
N ALA A 175 -7.35 -21.77 8.01
CA ALA A 175 -7.10 -22.84 8.97
C ALA A 175 -6.82 -24.16 8.23
#